data_5a8fa3ba10d8a7a1c55ea54999cb3ce6
#
_entry.id   5a8fa3ba10d8a7a1c55ea54999cb3ce6
#
_cell.length_a   1.000
_cell.length_b   1.000
_cell.length_c   1.000
_cell.angle_alpha   90.00
_cell.angle_beta   90.00
_cell.angle_gamma   90.00
#
_symmetry.space_group_name_H-M   'P 1'
#
loop_
_entity.id
_entity.type
_entity.pdbx_description
1 polymer ?
#
loop_
_entity_poly.entity_id
_entity_poly.type
_entity_poly.pdbx_seq_one_letter_code
_entity_poly.pdbx_strand_id
1 'polypeptide(L)'
;MKKTCGGALLLAASPSFISCDRQQRPVRFGIVTDLHYSRREPYGTRYFPQTMEKLKEAIGVFNESNLDFVIELGDLKDQNNVPQRERTLTYLDEIEKEFQTFQGPVYHVLGNHDMDSISKEDFLQHTSNHGDADKKTYYSFICNDIKFIVLDANHNLDGTPYDRGNFDWTKAFIPKDQVLWLQEELKEKDKPVVIFIHQLLDRFSDIGKALCVSNADEIVPLLEANGNILAVFQGHHHAGHYSFRNNIHYWTMKGMIEGKLPDNNSFAVVEIDPQNNIHIDGFYNCEDKDLNRITV
;
A
#
# COMPACT_ATOMS: atom_id res chain seq x y z
N MET A 1 -71.55 -10.81 52.26
CA MET A 1 -70.61 -11.55 51.41
C MET A 1 -70.51 -10.85 50.08
N LYS A 2 -69.46 -10.09 49.88
CA LYS A 2 -69.13 -9.54 48.57
C LYS A 2 -67.65 -9.87 48.29
N LYS A 3 -67.39 -10.66 47.26
CA LYS A 3 -66.02 -11.01 46.74
C LYS A 3 -65.58 -9.87 45.90
N THR A 4 -64.37 -9.32 46.15
CA THR A 4 -63.66 -8.39 45.30
C THR A 4 -62.60 -9.17 44.54
N CYS A 5 -62.71 -9.14 43.22
CA CYS A 5 -61.67 -9.64 42.33
C CYS A 5 -60.56 -8.57 42.14
N GLY A 6 -59.37 -8.89 42.57
CA GLY A 6 -58.17 -8.09 42.24
C GLY A 6 -57.61 -8.52 40.92
N GLY A 7 -57.60 -7.58 39.95
CA GLY A 7 -56.90 -7.78 38.65
C GLY A 7 -55.46 -7.40 38.80
N ALA A 8 -54.54 -8.34 38.53
CA ALA A 8 -53.11 -8.07 38.41
C ALA A 8 -52.79 -7.56 37.02
N LEU A 9 -52.27 -6.36 36.93
CA LEU A 9 -51.75 -5.75 35.67
C LEU A 9 -50.34 -6.26 35.43
N LEU A 10 -50.16 -7.15 34.44
CA LEU A 10 -48.86 -7.60 33.96
C LEU A 10 -48.31 -6.48 33.05
N LEU A 11 -47.33 -5.73 33.53
CA LEU A 11 -46.48 -4.85 32.71
C LEU A 11 -45.47 -5.72 31.93
N ALA A 12 -45.71 -5.87 30.65
CA ALA A 12 -44.73 -6.46 29.74
C ALA A 12 -43.57 -5.45 29.50
N ALA A 13 -42.45 -5.74 30.12
CA ALA A 13 -41.20 -5.03 29.80
C ALA A 13 -40.70 -5.48 28.44
N SER A 14 -40.77 -4.62 27.42
CA SER A 14 -40.12 -4.84 26.14
C SER A 14 -38.60 -4.82 26.33
N PRO A 15 -37.85 -5.81 25.85
CA PRO A 15 -36.39 -5.75 25.87
C PRO A 15 -35.93 -4.61 24.94
N SER A 16 -35.38 -3.55 25.51
CA SER A 16 -34.63 -2.57 24.75
C SER A 16 -33.36 -3.25 24.24
N PHE A 17 -33.32 -3.56 22.96
CA PHE A 17 -32.09 -3.90 22.31
C PHE A 17 -31.21 -2.65 22.30
N ILE A 18 -30.27 -2.56 23.24
CA ILE A 18 -29.17 -1.64 23.17
C ILE A 18 -28.31 -2.17 22.00
N SER A 19 -28.51 -1.60 20.82
CA SER A 19 -27.53 -1.71 19.75
C SER A 19 -26.24 -1.13 20.31
N CYS A 20 -25.27 -1.99 20.63
CA CYS A 20 -23.92 -1.57 20.90
C CYS A 20 -23.36 -1.19 19.52
N ASP A 21 -23.57 0.07 19.11
CA ASP A 21 -22.84 0.66 18.00
C ASP A 21 -21.35 0.51 18.36
N ARG A 22 -20.70 -0.49 17.80
CA ARG A 22 -19.25 -0.56 17.81
C ARG A 22 -18.78 0.67 17.05
N GLN A 23 -18.42 1.70 17.80
CA GLN A 23 -17.79 2.88 17.22
C GLN A 23 -16.55 2.37 16.48
N GLN A 24 -16.62 2.34 15.15
CA GLN A 24 -15.49 1.93 14.33
C GLN A 24 -14.37 2.90 14.63
N ARG A 25 -13.21 2.37 15.05
CA ARG A 25 -12.03 3.20 15.21
C ARG A 25 -11.36 3.43 13.84
N PRO A 26 -10.69 4.56 13.65
CA PRO A 26 -9.94 4.76 12.39
C PRO A 26 -8.88 3.67 12.19
N VAL A 27 -8.52 3.42 10.93
CA VAL A 27 -7.34 2.64 10.56
C VAL A 27 -6.19 3.61 10.33
N ARG A 28 -5.04 3.33 10.94
CA ARG A 28 -3.83 4.15 10.79
C ARG A 28 -2.67 3.30 10.31
N PHE A 29 -1.96 3.74 9.30
CA PHE A 29 -0.80 3.03 8.79
C PHE A 29 0.32 3.96 8.35
N GLY A 30 1.55 3.48 8.46
CA GLY A 30 2.73 4.16 7.92
C GLY A 30 2.99 3.72 6.48
N ILE A 31 3.45 4.64 5.64
CA ILE A 31 3.72 4.37 4.23
C ILE A 31 5.04 4.99 3.78
N VAL A 32 5.83 4.21 3.04
CA VAL A 32 7.08 4.59 2.38
C VAL A 32 7.12 4.01 0.97
N THR A 33 7.98 4.53 0.10
CA THR A 33 8.17 4.01 -1.26
C THR A 33 9.54 4.40 -1.83
N ASP A 34 10.01 3.64 -2.82
CA ASP A 34 11.17 4.00 -3.63
C ASP A 34 12.40 4.35 -2.77
N LEU A 35 12.76 3.42 -1.87
CA LEU A 35 13.94 3.55 -1.03
C LEU A 35 15.22 3.33 -1.82
N HIS A 36 15.23 2.38 -2.74
CA HIS A 36 16.38 2.02 -3.58
C HIS A 36 17.66 1.82 -2.77
N TYR A 37 17.56 1.22 -1.59
CA TYR A 37 18.73 1.04 -0.75
C TYR A 37 19.82 0.24 -1.44
N SER A 38 20.98 0.84 -1.53
CA SER A 38 22.23 0.19 -1.95
C SER A 38 23.43 1.00 -1.48
N ARG A 39 24.64 0.48 -1.69
CA ARG A 39 25.88 1.20 -1.36
C ARG A 39 26.52 1.85 -2.59
N ARG A 40 25.69 2.15 -3.61
CA ARG A 40 26.12 2.94 -4.78
C ARG A 40 26.44 4.38 -4.39
N GLU A 41 27.34 4.99 -5.15
CA GLU A 41 27.53 6.44 -5.09
C GLU A 41 26.25 7.18 -5.52
N PRO A 42 25.95 8.33 -4.94
CA PRO A 42 24.81 9.15 -5.35
C PRO A 42 24.83 9.44 -6.86
N TYR A 43 23.64 9.47 -7.47
CA TYR A 43 23.48 9.82 -8.87
C TYR A 43 22.31 10.80 -9.05
N GLY A 44 22.59 11.99 -9.59
CA GLY A 44 21.60 13.06 -9.69
C GLY A 44 21.07 13.42 -8.30
N THR A 45 19.77 13.29 -8.11
CA THR A 45 19.07 13.57 -6.85
C THR A 45 18.94 12.35 -5.96
N ARG A 46 19.43 11.17 -6.37
CA ARG A 46 19.31 9.89 -5.66
C ARG A 46 20.50 9.63 -4.73
N TYR A 47 20.22 9.44 -3.45
CA TYR A 47 21.21 9.24 -2.39
C TYR A 47 21.08 7.86 -1.74
N PHE A 48 21.41 6.80 -2.47
CA PHE A 48 21.21 5.39 -2.16
C PHE A 48 21.60 4.96 -0.73
N PRO A 49 22.83 5.26 -0.21
CA PRO A 49 23.20 4.82 1.14
C PRO A 49 22.45 5.57 2.25
N GLN A 50 21.92 6.77 1.97
CA GLN A 50 21.25 7.59 2.98
C GLN A 50 19.83 7.09 3.26
N THR A 51 19.26 6.25 2.40
CA THR A 51 17.90 5.74 2.60
C THR A 51 17.79 4.83 3.82
N MET A 52 18.87 4.21 4.26
CA MET A 52 18.91 3.50 5.55
C MET A 52 18.58 4.44 6.72
N GLU A 53 19.23 5.61 6.78
CA GLU A 53 18.98 6.55 7.88
C GLU A 53 17.61 7.24 7.73
N LYS A 54 17.14 7.46 6.50
CA LYS A 54 15.79 7.95 6.21
C LYS A 54 14.72 6.97 6.68
N LEU A 55 14.93 5.67 6.43
CA LEU A 55 14.01 4.64 6.90
C LEU A 55 14.01 4.54 8.44
N LYS A 56 15.17 4.59 9.09
CA LYS A 56 15.25 4.60 10.56
C LYS A 56 14.44 5.72 11.19
N GLU A 57 14.53 6.92 10.61
CA GLU A 57 13.73 8.06 11.05
C GLU A 57 12.22 7.79 10.87
N ALA A 58 11.81 7.31 9.70
CA ALA A 58 10.42 6.96 9.42
C ALA A 58 9.89 5.91 10.41
N ILE A 59 10.63 4.81 10.62
CA ILE A 59 10.25 3.75 11.56
C ILE A 59 10.20 4.28 13.00
N GLY A 60 11.09 5.19 13.39
CA GLY A 60 11.02 5.87 14.68
C GLY A 60 9.68 6.60 14.87
N VAL A 61 9.28 7.43 13.91
CA VAL A 61 7.99 8.12 13.90
C VAL A 61 6.82 7.13 13.90
N PHE A 62 6.89 6.08 13.10
CA PHE A 62 5.84 5.06 13.01
C PHE A 62 5.63 4.33 14.33
N ASN A 63 6.71 3.97 15.03
CA ASN A 63 6.64 3.32 16.36
C ASN A 63 6.02 4.23 17.43
N GLU A 64 6.09 5.55 17.28
CA GLU A 64 5.49 6.53 18.19
C GLU A 64 4.04 6.89 17.79
N SER A 65 3.57 6.51 16.59
CA SER A 65 2.32 7.00 15.99
C SER A 65 1.09 6.11 16.23
N ASN A 66 1.19 5.01 17.00
CA ASN A 66 0.10 4.05 17.25
C ASN A 66 -0.58 3.59 15.95
N LEU A 67 0.19 2.96 15.08
CA LEU A 67 -0.25 2.47 13.77
C LEU A 67 -0.74 1.01 13.85
N ASP A 68 -1.67 0.65 12.97
CA ASP A 68 -2.14 -0.72 12.80
C ASP A 68 -1.13 -1.57 12.00
N PHE A 69 -0.44 -0.95 11.04
CA PHE A 69 0.59 -1.59 10.22
C PHE A 69 1.48 -0.54 9.53
N VAL A 70 2.55 -0.99 8.90
CA VAL A 70 3.32 -0.21 7.93
C VAL A 70 3.41 -0.94 6.61
N ILE A 71 3.51 -0.19 5.51
CA ILE A 71 3.65 -0.74 4.16
C ILE A 71 4.69 0.06 3.36
N GLU A 72 5.52 -0.65 2.62
CA GLU A 72 6.35 -0.06 1.59
C GLU A 72 5.80 -0.40 0.19
N LEU A 73 5.84 0.58 -0.74
CA LEU A 73 5.17 0.48 -2.03
C LEU A 73 6.10 0.05 -3.18
N GLY A 74 7.18 -0.66 -2.88
CA GLY A 74 8.11 -1.19 -3.86
C GLY A 74 9.36 -0.34 -4.09
N ASP A 75 10.30 -0.93 -4.80
CA ASP A 75 11.66 -0.41 -4.99
C ASP A 75 12.39 -0.21 -3.64
N LEU A 76 12.28 -1.24 -2.77
CA LEU A 76 12.89 -1.26 -1.44
C LEU A 76 14.42 -1.20 -1.51
N LYS A 77 15.02 -1.96 -2.45
CA LYS A 77 16.46 -2.01 -2.68
C LYS A 77 16.83 -1.68 -4.13
N ASP A 78 18.11 -1.42 -4.36
CA ASP A 78 18.70 -1.27 -5.70
C ASP A 78 19.92 -2.21 -5.84
N GLN A 79 20.52 -2.25 -7.01
CA GLN A 79 21.73 -3.00 -7.32
C GLN A 79 22.93 -2.07 -7.51
N ASN A 80 24.15 -2.61 -7.55
CA ASN A 80 25.33 -1.87 -7.96
C ASN A 80 25.34 -1.57 -9.46
N ASN A 81 26.19 -0.62 -9.89
CA ASN A 81 26.44 -0.34 -11.31
C ASN A 81 26.84 -1.59 -12.10
N VAL A 82 27.55 -2.51 -11.46
CA VAL A 82 27.79 -3.86 -11.97
C VAL A 82 26.93 -4.80 -11.12
N PRO A 83 25.88 -5.41 -11.68
CA PRO A 83 24.95 -6.28 -10.96
C PRO A 83 25.66 -7.49 -10.33
N GLN A 84 25.39 -7.76 -9.07
CA GLN A 84 25.91 -8.91 -8.31
C GLN A 84 24.82 -9.41 -7.36
N ARG A 85 24.27 -10.59 -7.64
CA ARG A 85 23.16 -11.16 -6.89
C ARG A 85 23.40 -11.18 -5.37
N GLU A 86 24.52 -11.73 -4.94
CA GLU A 86 24.84 -11.89 -3.51
C GLU A 86 24.96 -10.54 -2.78
N ARG A 87 25.47 -9.53 -3.48
CA ARG A 87 25.54 -8.18 -2.92
C ARG A 87 24.19 -7.51 -2.85
N THR A 88 23.34 -7.71 -3.85
CA THR A 88 21.97 -7.20 -3.84
C THR A 88 21.15 -7.85 -2.73
N LEU A 89 21.30 -9.16 -2.51
CA LEU A 89 20.69 -9.85 -1.37
C LEU A 89 21.17 -9.29 -0.02
N THR A 90 22.47 -8.95 0.09
CA THR A 90 22.97 -8.28 1.29
C THR A 90 22.28 -6.93 1.54
N TYR A 91 22.05 -6.14 0.50
CA TYR A 91 21.32 -4.88 0.64
C TYR A 91 19.86 -5.09 1.04
N LEU A 92 19.23 -6.09 0.45
CA LEU A 92 17.86 -6.46 0.82
C LEU A 92 17.79 -6.90 2.29
N ASP A 93 18.69 -7.77 2.74
CA ASP A 93 18.73 -8.20 4.15
C ASP A 93 18.95 -7.04 5.13
N GLU A 94 19.81 -6.09 4.76
CA GLU A 94 20.11 -4.92 5.59
C GLU A 94 18.90 -4.00 5.74
N ILE A 95 18.24 -3.65 4.63
CA ILE A 95 17.10 -2.74 4.66
C ILE A 95 15.84 -3.40 5.23
N GLU A 96 15.62 -4.67 4.92
CA GLU A 96 14.54 -5.47 5.50
C GLU A 96 14.67 -5.58 7.01
N LYS A 97 15.85 -5.86 7.51
CA LYS A 97 16.12 -5.89 8.95
C LYS A 97 15.72 -4.59 9.64
N GLU A 98 15.97 -3.44 9.00
CA GLU A 98 15.55 -2.16 9.54
C GLU A 98 14.04 -1.98 9.46
N PHE A 99 13.42 -2.31 8.33
CA PHE A 99 11.97 -2.21 8.15
C PHE A 99 11.20 -3.06 9.18
N GLN A 100 11.71 -4.25 9.49
CA GLN A 100 11.16 -5.17 10.51
C GLN A 100 11.37 -4.67 11.96
N THR A 101 11.99 -3.52 12.20
CA THR A 101 12.06 -2.93 13.56
C THR A 101 10.79 -2.17 13.94
N PHE A 102 9.85 -2.01 13.02
CA PHE A 102 8.50 -1.57 13.36
C PHE A 102 7.83 -2.56 14.32
N GLN A 103 7.16 -2.05 15.37
CA GLN A 103 6.57 -2.87 16.44
C GLN A 103 5.13 -3.34 16.11
N GLY A 104 4.88 -3.74 14.87
CA GLY A 104 3.57 -4.17 14.38
C GLY A 104 3.66 -4.92 13.06
N PRO A 105 2.52 -5.18 12.41
CA PRO A 105 2.45 -5.80 11.09
C PRO A 105 3.18 -4.97 10.02
N VAL A 106 3.98 -5.62 9.18
CA VAL A 106 4.66 -5.02 8.03
C VAL A 106 4.20 -5.69 6.74
N TYR A 107 4.16 -4.91 5.65
CA TYR A 107 3.76 -5.39 4.33
C TYR A 107 4.65 -4.80 3.23
N HIS A 108 4.86 -5.57 2.16
CA HIS A 108 5.65 -5.19 1.00
C HIS A 108 4.82 -5.23 -0.28
N VAL A 109 4.97 -4.22 -1.11
CA VAL A 109 4.61 -4.23 -2.52
C VAL A 109 5.88 -4.42 -3.34
N LEU A 110 5.85 -5.20 -4.41
CA LEU A 110 7.01 -5.36 -5.28
C LEU A 110 7.13 -4.20 -6.27
N GLY A 111 8.28 -3.53 -6.30
CA GLY A 111 8.67 -2.59 -7.36
C GLY A 111 9.55 -3.26 -8.41
N ASN A 112 9.81 -2.57 -9.53
CA ASN A 112 10.61 -3.17 -10.61
C ASN A 112 12.09 -3.33 -10.26
N HIS A 113 12.67 -2.40 -9.49
CA HIS A 113 14.05 -2.52 -9.04
C HIS A 113 14.26 -3.69 -8.07
N ASP A 114 13.20 -4.21 -7.43
CA ASP A 114 13.31 -5.37 -6.56
C ASP A 114 13.72 -6.65 -7.32
N MET A 115 13.54 -6.68 -8.64
CA MET A 115 13.97 -7.78 -9.51
C MET A 115 15.12 -7.43 -10.47
N ASP A 116 15.90 -6.41 -10.20
CA ASP A 116 17.05 -6.01 -11.08
C ASP A 116 18.08 -7.12 -11.25
N SER A 117 18.62 -7.66 -10.15
CA SER A 117 19.64 -8.73 -10.16
C SER A 117 19.27 -9.95 -9.32
N ILE A 118 18.07 -9.97 -8.78
CA ILE A 118 17.49 -11.09 -8.01
C ILE A 118 16.13 -11.46 -8.59
N SER A 119 15.63 -12.64 -8.28
CA SER A 119 14.28 -13.08 -8.65
C SER A 119 13.23 -12.66 -7.66
N LYS A 120 11.94 -12.74 -8.03
CA LYS A 120 10.84 -12.61 -7.07
C LYS A 120 10.94 -13.64 -5.94
N GLU A 121 11.37 -14.86 -6.25
CA GLU A 121 11.58 -15.89 -5.24
C GLU A 121 12.69 -15.49 -4.27
N ASP A 122 13.82 -14.97 -4.76
CA ASP A 122 14.88 -14.43 -3.92
C ASP A 122 14.33 -13.35 -2.98
N PHE A 123 13.57 -12.37 -3.51
CA PHE A 123 12.97 -11.29 -2.72
C PHE A 123 12.07 -11.85 -1.61
N LEU A 124 11.14 -12.75 -1.96
CA LEU A 124 10.21 -13.35 -1.00
C LEU A 124 10.90 -14.23 0.06
N GLN A 125 12.05 -14.82 -0.25
CA GLN A 125 12.83 -15.58 0.74
C GLN A 125 13.51 -14.67 1.76
N HIS A 126 13.88 -13.45 1.37
CA HIS A 126 14.64 -12.49 2.17
C HIS A 126 13.77 -11.41 2.83
N THR A 127 12.46 -11.38 2.54
CA THR A 127 11.50 -10.46 3.17
C THR A 127 10.39 -11.23 3.88
N SER A 128 9.64 -10.57 4.74
CA SER A 128 8.50 -11.17 5.44
C SER A 128 7.33 -10.21 5.50
N ASN A 129 6.17 -10.68 5.06
CA ASN A 129 4.90 -10.03 5.26
C ASN A 129 4.16 -10.60 6.48
N HIS A 130 3.28 -9.82 7.07
CA HIS A 130 2.47 -10.29 8.18
C HIS A 130 1.40 -11.32 7.75
N GLY A 131 1.28 -12.41 8.53
CA GLY A 131 0.20 -13.39 8.40
C GLY A 131 0.15 -14.10 7.05
N ASP A 132 -1.04 -14.26 6.49
CA ASP A 132 -1.28 -14.99 5.23
C ASP A 132 -0.75 -14.27 3.97
N ALA A 133 -0.28 -13.04 4.11
CA ALA A 133 0.41 -12.29 3.05
C ALA A 133 1.86 -12.76 2.85
N ASP A 134 2.44 -13.49 3.81
CA ASP A 134 3.83 -13.92 3.70
C ASP A 134 4.07 -14.81 2.47
N LYS A 135 5.21 -14.56 1.81
CA LYS A 135 5.64 -15.25 0.58
C LYS A 135 4.68 -15.11 -0.63
N LYS A 136 3.85 -14.06 -0.65
CA LYS A 136 2.98 -13.73 -1.79
C LYS A 136 3.42 -12.43 -2.44
N THR A 137 3.28 -12.34 -3.77
CA THR A 137 3.60 -11.11 -4.53
C THR A 137 2.37 -10.21 -4.70
N TYR A 138 1.17 -10.81 -4.68
CA TYR A 138 -0.10 -10.11 -4.60
C TYR A 138 -1.00 -10.84 -3.59
N TYR A 139 -1.75 -10.08 -2.81
CA TYR A 139 -2.54 -10.60 -1.69
C TYR A 139 -3.57 -9.58 -1.21
N SER A 140 -4.44 -10.00 -0.32
CA SER A 140 -5.33 -9.11 0.43
C SER A 140 -5.26 -9.39 1.93
N PHE A 141 -5.60 -8.38 2.72
CA PHE A 141 -5.78 -8.50 4.16
C PHE A 141 -6.87 -7.54 4.65
N ILE A 142 -7.39 -7.79 5.85
CA ILE A 142 -8.40 -6.93 6.46
C ILE A 142 -7.81 -6.31 7.73
N CYS A 143 -8.00 -5.02 7.88
CA CYS A 143 -7.71 -4.28 9.10
C CYS A 143 -8.91 -3.40 9.44
N ASN A 144 -9.53 -3.60 10.63
CA ASN A 144 -10.67 -2.82 11.14
C ASN A 144 -11.79 -2.59 10.10
N ASP A 145 -12.28 -3.65 9.49
CA ASP A 145 -13.35 -3.64 8.48
C ASP A 145 -13.01 -2.94 7.14
N ILE A 146 -11.76 -2.54 6.92
CA ILE A 146 -11.26 -2.09 5.61
C ILE A 146 -10.48 -3.25 4.98
N LYS A 147 -10.74 -3.52 3.71
CA LYS A 147 -10.00 -4.49 2.91
C LYS A 147 -8.87 -3.80 2.16
N PHE A 148 -7.67 -4.29 2.32
CA PHE A 148 -6.46 -3.85 1.63
C PHE A 148 -6.07 -4.90 0.60
N ILE A 149 -5.79 -4.47 -0.63
CA ILE A 149 -5.39 -5.34 -1.74
C ILE A 149 -4.04 -4.84 -2.26
N VAL A 150 -3.07 -5.73 -2.31
CA VAL A 150 -1.75 -5.50 -2.91
C VAL A 150 -1.71 -6.15 -4.28
N LEU A 151 -1.32 -5.39 -5.30
CA LEU A 151 -1.16 -5.85 -6.68
C LEU A 151 0.31 -5.86 -7.09
N ASP A 152 0.68 -6.83 -7.92
CA ASP A 152 2.01 -7.00 -8.50
C ASP A 152 1.94 -6.83 -10.02
N ALA A 153 2.41 -5.70 -10.53
CA ALA A 153 2.48 -5.44 -11.97
C ALA A 153 3.85 -5.79 -12.59
N ASN A 154 4.74 -6.43 -11.84
CA ASN A 154 6.09 -6.75 -12.31
C ASN A 154 6.10 -8.02 -13.18
N HIS A 155 5.42 -7.94 -14.31
CA HIS A 155 5.40 -8.96 -15.36
C HIS A 155 5.64 -8.33 -16.73
N ASN A 156 6.23 -9.09 -17.62
CA ASN A 156 6.33 -8.76 -19.03
C ASN A 156 4.96 -8.87 -19.72
N LEU A 157 4.81 -8.30 -20.91
CA LEU A 157 3.53 -8.30 -21.65
C LEU A 157 3.00 -9.70 -21.99
N ASP A 158 3.87 -10.71 -22.02
CA ASP A 158 3.51 -12.11 -22.20
C ASP A 158 3.08 -12.84 -20.90
N GLY A 159 3.08 -12.12 -19.79
CA GLY A 159 2.73 -12.62 -18.46
C GLY A 159 3.90 -13.28 -17.73
N THR A 160 5.10 -13.36 -18.30
CA THR A 160 6.27 -13.86 -17.57
C THR A 160 6.69 -12.88 -16.47
N PRO A 161 7.02 -13.37 -15.25
CA PRO A 161 7.43 -12.48 -14.17
C PRO A 161 8.75 -11.78 -14.47
N TYR A 162 8.93 -10.60 -13.90
CA TYR A 162 10.25 -9.97 -13.85
C TYR A 162 11.21 -10.85 -13.05
N ASP A 163 12.40 -11.04 -13.57
CA ASP A 163 13.44 -11.90 -13.01
C ASP A 163 14.82 -11.42 -13.47
N ARG A 164 15.66 -11.01 -12.53
CA ARG A 164 17.07 -10.65 -12.74
C ARG A 164 17.31 -9.75 -13.96
N GLY A 165 16.49 -8.70 -14.08
CA GLY A 165 16.65 -7.70 -15.15
C GLY A 165 16.15 -8.12 -16.54
N ASN A 166 15.34 -9.18 -16.67
CA ASN A 166 14.78 -9.68 -17.92
C ASN A 166 13.65 -8.80 -18.51
N PHE A 167 13.49 -7.58 -18.06
CA PHE A 167 12.28 -6.77 -18.29
C PHE A 167 12.59 -5.38 -18.86
N ASP A 168 11.56 -4.78 -19.45
CA ASP A 168 11.47 -3.37 -19.77
C ASP A 168 10.49 -2.71 -18.78
N TRP A 169 11.01 -1.96 -17.81
CA TRP A 169 10.22 -1.34 -16.73
C TRP A 169 9.08 -0.43 -17.24
N THR A 170 9.19 0.04 -18.50
CA THR A 170 8.15 0.87 -19.14
C THR A 170 6.94 0.06 -19.63
N LYS A 171 6.96 -1.26 -19.45
CA LYS A 171 5.96 -2.22 -19.94
C LYS A 171 5.39 -3.12 -18.84
N ALA A 172 5.33 -2.62 -17.63
CA ALA A 172 4.72 -3.34 -16.51
C ALA A 172 3.31 -3.85 -16.84
N PHE A 173 2.96 -5.04 -16.38
CA PHE A 173 1.73 -5.72 -16.76
C PHE A 173 1.16 -6.55 -15.60
N ILE A 174 -0.16 -6.55 -15.41
CA ILE A 174 -0.87 -7.44 -14.47
C ILE A 174 -1.38 -8.65 -15.24
N PRO A 175 -0.90 -9.88 -14.95
CA PRO A 175 -1.26 -11.06 -15.72
C PRO A 175 -2.70 -11.51 -15.45
N LYS A 176 -3.26 -12.28 -16.38
CA LYS A 176 -4.67 -12.64 -16.41
C LYS A 176 -5.14 -13.40 -15.14
N ASP A 177 -4.33 -14.27 -14.59
CA ASP A 177 -4.64 -15.00 -13.37
C ASP A 177 -4.79 -14.06 -12.16
N GLN A 178 -3.95 -13.04 -12.05
CA GLN A 178 -4.09 -12.01 -11.03
C GLN A 178 -5.34 -11.13 -11.28
N VAL A 179 -5.67 -10.81 -12.55
CA VAL A 179 -6.91 -10.09 -12.87
C VAL A 179 -8.13 -10.89 -12.44
N LEU A 180 -8.17 -12.20 -12.70
CA LEU A 180 -9.24 -13.08 -12.25
C LEU A 180 -9.33 -13.15 -10.72
N TRP A 181 -8.20 -13.25 -10.04
CA TRP A 181 -8.14 -13.19 -8.58
C TRP A 181 -8.67 -11.85 -8.05
N LEU A 182 -8.26 -10.72 -8.64
CA LEU A 182 -8.76 -9.39 -8.26
C LEU A 182 -10.29 -9.31 -8.41
N GLN A 183 -10.85 -9.85 -9.50
CA GLN A 183 -12.30 -9.91 -9.70
C GLN A 183 -13.01 -10.68 -8.60
N GLU A 184 -12.43 -11.80 -8.11
CA GLU A 184 -12.99 -12.56 -6.97
C GLU A 184 -12.90 -11.72 -5.67
N GLU A 185 -11.75 -11.08 -5.40
CA GLU A 185 -11.57 -10.23 -4.23
C GLU A 185 -12.58 -9.05 -4.20
N LEU A 186 -12.96 -8.53 -5.35
CA LEU A 186 -13.89 -7.41 -5.48
C LEU A 186 -15.37 -7.83 -5.46
N LYS A 187 -15.71 -9.11 -5.33
CA LYS A 187 -17.11 -9.56 -5.18
C LYS A 187 -17.71 -9.19 -3.83
N GLU A 188 -16.91 -9.19 -2.77
CA GLU A 188 -17.32 -8.68 -1.46
C GLU A 188 -17.44 -7.16 -1.50
N LYS A 189 -18.68 -6.66 -1.34
CA LYS A 189 -18.99 -5.22 -1.41
C LYS A 189 -19.40 -4.62 -0.08
N ASP A 190 -19.23 -5.36 1.00
CA ASP A 190 -19.61 -4.92 2.35
C ASP A 190 -18.54 -4.08 3.04
N LYS A 191 -17.30 -4.06 2.51
CA LYS A 191 -16.17 -3.32 3.06
C LYS A 191 -15.63 -2.29 2.10
N PRO A 192 -15.16 -1.12 2.61
CA PRO A 192 -14.31 -0.22 1.83
C PRO A 192 -13.01 -0.94 1.44
N VAL A 193 -12.46 -0.56 0.28
CA VAL A 193 -11.25 -1.17 -0.27
C VAL A 193 -10.19 -0.11 -0.55
N VAL A 194 -8.95 -0.41 -0.19
CA VAL A 194 -7.76 0.36 -0.56
C VAL A 194 -6.83 -0.54 -1.36
N ILE A 195 -6.29 -0.02 -2.46
CA ILE A 195 -5.35 -0.74 -3.33
C ILE A 195 -3.94 -0.19 -3.12
N PHE A 196 -2.96 -1.08 -3.05
CA PHE A 196 -1.54 -0.76 -3.09
C PHE A 196 -0.91 -1.40 -4.32
N ILE A 197 -0.13 -0.64 -5.06
CA ILE A 197 0.59 -1.10 -6.24
C ILE A 197 1.81 -0.20 -6.47
N HIS A 198 2.89 -0.70 -7.04
CA HIS A 198 4.06 0.14 -7.32
C HIS A 198 3.85 1.01 -8.57
N GLN A 199 3.67 0.39 -9.76
CA GLN A 199 3.46 1.13 -11.01
C GLN A 199 2.05 1.73 -11.11
N LEU A 200 1.93 2.86 -11.79
CA LEU A 200 0.71 3.67 -11.81
C LEU A 200 -0.44 3.01 -12.60
N LEU A 201 -1.66 3.11 -12.05
CA LEU A 201 -2.89 2.69 -12.74
C LEU A 201 -3.60 3.86 -13.45
N ASP A 202 -3.36 5.10 -13.05
CA ASP A 202 -4.07 6.28 -13.53
C ASP A 202 -3.58 6.79 -14.90
N ARG A 203 -3.40 5.85 -15.84
CA ARG A 203 -3.03 6.09 -17.24
C ARG A 203 -3.98 7.04 -17.98
N PHE A 204 -5.17 7.27 -17.46
CA PHE A 204 -6.14 8.24 -17.95
C PHE A 204 -5.79 9.69 -17.62
N SER A 205 -4.87 9.91 -16.69
CA SER A 205 -4.35 11.24 -16.33
C SER A 205 -3.30 11.71 -17.34
N ASP A 206 -2.73 12.87 -17.13
CA ASP A 206 -1.66 13.45 -17.96
C ASP A 206 -0.26 12.91 -17.65
N ILE A 207 -0.16 11.91 -16.74
CA ILE A 207 1.11 11.24 -16.39
C ILE A 207 1.70 10.50 -17.61
N GLY A 208 3.02 10.40 -17.65
CA GLY A 208 3.72 9.67 -18.71
C GLY A 208 3.32 8.18 -18.77
N LYS A 209 2.81 7.71 -19.91
CA LYS A 209 2.31 6.33 -20.08
C LYS A 209 3.36 5.24 -19.79
N ALA A 210 4.64 5.56 -19.89
CA ALA A 210 5.73 4.65 -19.56
C ALA A 210 5.83 4.32 -18.06
N LEU A 211 5.23 5.15 -17.21
CA LEU A 211 5.16 4.94 -15.76
C LEU A 211 3.96 4.06 -15.34
N CYS A 212 3.04 3.83 -16.29
CA CYS A 212 1.78 3.16 -16.01
C CYS A 212 1.81 1.68 -16.39
N VAL A 213 1.04 0.89 -15.66
CA VAL A 213 0.72 -0.50 -16.02
C VAL A 213 0.13 -0.54 -17.43
N SER A 214 0.66 -1.40 -18.29
CA SER A 214 0.30 -1.46 -19.72
C SER A 214 -1.17 -1.80 -19.96
N ASN A 215 -1.75 -2.65 -19.11
CA ASN A 215 -3.18 -2.99 -19.14
C ASN A 215 -4.01 -2.28 -18.06
N ALA A 216 -3.60 -1.09 -17.62
CA ALA A 216 -4.37 -0.28 -16.67
C ALA A 216 -5.80 -0.01 -17.19
N ASP A 217 -5.98 0.11 -18.52
CA ASP A 217 -7.29 0.31 -19.17
C ASP A 217 -8.23 -0.90 -18.99
N GLU A 218 -7.72 -2.08 -18.60
CA GLU A 218 -8.51 -3.25 -18.21
C GLU A 218 -8.80 -3.24 -16.70
N ILE A 219 -7.83 -2.82 -15.88
CA ILE A 219 -7.92 -2.87 -14.40
C ILE A 219 -8.80 -1.76 -13.85
N VAL A 220 -8.61 -0.52 -14.29
CA VAL A 220 -9.32 0.64 -13.76
C VAL A 220 -10.84 0.49 -13.85
N PRO A 221 -11.44 0.02 -14.96
CA PRO A 221 -12.89 -0.22 -15.02
C PRO A 221 -13.40 -1.25 -14.01
N LEU A 222 -12.59 -2.27 -13.63
CA LEU A 222 -12.96 -3.23 -12.59
C LEU A 222 -13.04 -2.55 -11.22
N LEU A 223 -12.08 -1.68 -10.91
CA LEU A 223 -12.08 -0.90 -9.68
C LEU A 223 -13.29 0.05 -9.63
N GLU A 224 -13.53 0.78 -10.70
CA GLU A 224 -14.65 1.74 -10.83
C GLU A 224 -16.02 1.07 -10.68
N ALA A 225 -16.18 -0.12 -11.26
CA ALA A 225 -17.43 -0.90 -11.17
C ALA A 225 -17.71 -1.45 -9.77
N ASN A 226 -16.72 -1.54 -8.89
CA ASN A 226 -16.89 -2.03 -7.54
C ASN A 226 -17.68 -1.05 -6.65
N GLY A 227 -17.40 0.25 -6.73
CA GLY A 227 -18.08 1.32 -6.00
C GLY A 227 -17.60 1.51 -4.55
N ASN A 228 -16.77 0.60 -4.00
CA ASN A 228 -16.25 0.66 -2.64
C ASN A 228 -14.76 0.97 -2.56
N ILE A 229 -14.09 1.18 -3.70
CA ILE A 229 -12.68 1.56 -3.72
C ILE A 229 -12.55 3.00 -3.23
N LEU A 230 -11.75 3.22 -2.21
CA LEU A 230 -11.46 4.55 -1.66
C LEU A 230 -10.29 5.19 -2.39
N ALA A 231 -9.19 4.46 -2.46
CA ALA A 231 -7.93 4.97 -3.02
C ALA A 231 -7.06 3.85 -3.61
N VAL A 232 -6.20 4.26 -4.53
CA VAL A 232 -5.04 3.51 -5.02
C VAL A 232 -3.78 4.28 -4.61
N PHE A 233 -2.96 3.68 -3.76
CA PHE A 233 -1.66 4.21 -3.37
C PHE A 233 -0.58 3.61 -4.26
N GLN A 234 0.31 4.45 -4.78
CA GLN A 234 1.28 4.12 -5.81
C GLN A 234 2.67 4.67 -5.48
N GLY A 235 3.73 4.03 -6.00
CA GLY A 235 5.11 4.49 -5.98
C GLY A 235 5.63 4.83 -7.37
N HIS A 236 6.87 4.39 -7.69
CA HIS A 236 7.49 4.40 -9.03
C HIS A 236 7.79 5.79 -9.61
N HIS A 237 6.89 6.75 -9.54
CA HIS A 237 7.10 8.13 -9.99
C HIS A 237 7.56 9.00 -8.84
N HIS A 238 8.88 9.08 -8.63
CA HIS A 238 9.49 9.75 -7.47
C HIS A 238 9.06 11.20 -7.25
N ALA A 239 8.60 11.90 -8.29
CA ALA A 239 8.10 13.26 -8.16
C ALA A 239 6.73 13.35 -7.47
N GLY A 240 6.05 12.19 -7.30
CA GLY A 240 4.68 12.14 -6.84
C GLY A 240 3.67 12.54 -7.93
N HIS A 241 2.44 12.09 -7.77
CA HIS A 241 1.33 12.45 -8.66
C HIS A 241 0.00 12.28 -7.92
N TYR A 242 -1.02 12.97 -8.38
CA TYR A 242 -2.38 12.78 -7.87
C TYR A 242 -3.39 12.95 -8.98
N SER A 243 -4.31 12.01 -9.06
CA SER A 243 -5.49 12.12 -9.90
C SER A 243 -6.73 11.58 -9.17
N PHE A 244 -7.91 11.97 -9.65
CA PHE A 244 -9.19 11.57 -9.09
C PHE A 244 -10.15 11.23 -10.19
N ARG A 245 -10.79 10.07 -10.12
CA ARG A 245 -11.77 9.64 -11.11
C ARG A 245 -12.78 8.66 -10.52
N ASN A 246 -14.06 8.86 -10.79
CA ASN A 246 -15.15 7.98 -10.37
C ASN A 246 -15.13 7.65 -8.86
N ASN A 247 -14.92 8.67 -8.03
CA ASN A 247 -14.79 8.56 -6.57
C ASN A 247 -13.60 7.72 -6.07
N ILE A 248 -12.62 7.47 -6.92
CA ILE A 248 -11.36 6.79 -6.54
C ILE A 248 -10.22 7.80 -6.58
N HIS A 249 -9.48 7.91 -5.49
CA HIS A 249 -8.27 8.69 -5.40
C HIS A 249 -7.08 7.84 -5.86
N TYR A 250 -6.26 8.37 -6.77
CA TYR A 250 -4.98 7.77 -7.17
C TYR A 250 -3.88 8.68 -6.65
N TRP A 251 -3.15 8.21 -5.65
CA TRP A 251 -2.10 8.99 -5.01
C TRP A 251 -0.76 8.28 -5.12
N THR A 252 0.16 8.90 -5.86
CA THR A 252 1.52 8.45 -6.03
C THR A 252 2.41 9.21 -5.07
N MET A 253 3.05 8.49 -4.16
CA MET A 253 3.92 9.06 -3.16
C MET A 253 5.26 9.45 -3.76
N LYS A 254 5.88 10.53 -3.26
CA LYS A 254 7.26 10.90 -3.62
C LYS A 254 8.27 9.89 -3.07
N GLY A 255 9.28 9.56 -3.90
CA GLY A 255 10.28 8.56 -3.55
C GLY A 255 11.20 9.00 -2.40
N MET A 256 11.43 8.10 -1.44
CA MET A 256 12.31 8.34 -0.29
C MET A 256 13.76 8.55 -0.71
N ILE A 257 14.20 7.96 -1.83
CA ILE A 257 15.57 8.08 -2.36
C ILE A 257 15.97 9.51 -2.67
N GLU A 258 15.00 10.39 -2.99
CA GLU A 258 15.25 11.71 -3.52
C GLU A 258 15.76 12.69 -2.44
N GLY A 259 16.74 13.49 -2.82
CA GLY A 259 17.32 14.54 -1.98
C GLY A 259 18.22 14.03 -0.85
N LYS A 260 19.02 14.93 -0.31
CA LYS A 260 20.05 14.64 0.71
C LYS A 260 19.54 14.94 2.12
N LEU A 261 19.88 14.07 3.08
CA LEU A 261 19.73 14.40 4.50
C LEU A 261 20.59 15.62 4.90
N PRO A 262 20.17 16.39 5.92
CA PRO A 262 18.98 16.20 6.77
C PRO A 262 17.69 16.80 6.20
N ASP A 263 17.75 17.52 5.09
CA ASP A 263 16.64 18.36 4.61
C ASP A 263 15.60 17.60 3.78
N ASN A 264 15.91 16.36 3.38
CA ASN A 264 15.05 15.59 2.48
C ASN A 264 14.81 14.16 2.99
N ASN A 265 13.55 13.83 3.14
CA ASN A 265 13.02 12.48 3.34
C ASN A 265 11.62 12.45 2.71
N SER A 266 10.97 11.29 2.66
CA SER A 266 9.58 11.17 2.19
C SER A 266 8.94 9.94 2.82
N PHE A 267 7.98 10.16 3.73
CA PHE A 267 7.14 9.14 4.33
C PHE A 267 5.85 9.80 4.84
N ALA A 268 4.83 9.01 5.16
CA ALA A 268 3.59 9.54 5.68
C ALA A 268 2.94 8.60 6.70
N VAL A 269 2.11 9.16 7.57
CA VAL A 269 1.09 8.47 8.32
C VAL A 269 -0.24 8.72 7.65
N VAL A 270 -0.96 7.66 7.35
CA VAL A 270 -2.29 7.71 6.73
C VAL A 270 -3.33 7.26 7.74
N GLU A 271 -4.39 8.04 7.87
CA GLU A 271 -5.56 7.70 8.69
C GLU A 271 -6.80 7.60 7.78
N ILE A 272 -7.56 6.52 7.93
CA ILE A 272 -8.88 6.35 7.30
C ILE A 272 -9.90 6.41 8.43
N ASP A 273 -10.73 7.46 8.41
CA ASP A 273 -11.73 7.68 9.43
C ASP A 273 -12.95 6.75 9.28
N PRO A 274 -13.85 6.64 10.26
CA PRO A 274 -15.06 5.84 10.16
C PRO A 274 -16.05 6.28 9.08
N GLN A 275 -15.87 7.46 8.48
CA GLN A 275 -16.63 7.99 7.37
C GLN A 275 -15.98 7.70 6.02
N ASN A 276 -14.84 6.99 6.03
CA ASN A 276 -14.01 6.64 4.87
C ASN A 276 -13.34 7.86 4.20
N ASN A 277 -13.12 8.96 4.93
CA ASN A 277 -12.20 9.99 4.49
C ASN A 277 -10.76 9.56 4.83
N ILE A 278 -9.82 9.93 3.98
CA ILE A 278 -8.41 9.58 4.13
C ILE A 278 -7.64 10.87 4.43
N HIS A 279 -6.93 10.89 5.54
CA HIS A 279 -6.03 11.97 5.95
C HIS A 279 -4.59 11.47 5.82
N ILE A 280 -3.77 12.21 5.14
CA ILE A 280 -2.34 11.91 4.93
C ILE A 280 -1.54 13.00 5.65
N ASP A 281 -0.84 12.61 6.73
CA ASP A 281 0.13 13.43 7.42
C ASP A 281 1.50 13.13 6.80
N GLY A 282 1.96 14.01 5.93
CA GLY A 282 3.20 13.87 5.19
C GLY A 282 4.40 14.42 5.96
N PHE A 283 5.57 13.83 5.73
CA PHE A 283 6.83 14.26 6.32
C PHE A 283 7.82 14.68 5.24
N TYR A 284 8.51 15.80 5.43
CA TYR A 284 9.50 16.38 4.52
C TYR A 284 8.94 16.67 3.13
N ASN A 285 9.36 15.89 2.12
CA ASN A 285 8.94 16.07 0.74
C ASN A 285 7.53 15.51 0.47
N CYS A 286 7.01 14.69 1.37
CA CYS A 286 5.63 14.22 1.31
C CYS A 286 4.71 15.30 1.89
N GLU A 287 3.72 15.73 1.12
CA GLU A 287 2.80 16.80 1.52
C GLU A 287 1.60 16.23 2.27
N ASP A 288 1.07 17.01 3.22
CA ASP A 288 -0.21 16.72 3.85
C ASP A 288 -1.32 16.74 2.80
N LYS A 289 -2.27 15.81 2.89
CA LYS A 289 -3.39 15.75 1.96
C LYS A 289 -4.62 15.10 2.53
N ASP A 290 -5.78 15.73 2.32
CA ASP A 290 -7.08 15.15 2.59
C ASP A 290 -7.68 14.59 1.29
N LEU A 291 -8.09 13.33 1.32
CA LEU A 291 -8.76 12.65 0.24
C LEU A 291 -10.20 12.36 0.68
N ASN A 292 -11.08 13.33 0.52
CA ASN A 292 -12.44 13.23 0.99
C ASN A 292 -13.35 12.54 -0.04
N ARG A 293 -14.19 11.63 0.43
CA ARG A 293 -15.20 11.00 -0.42
C ARG A 293 -16.23 12.04 -0.86
N ILE A 294 -16.48 12.13 -2.15
CA ILE A 294 -17.54 12.98 -2.67
C ILE A 294 -18.87 12.21 -2.53
N THR A 295 -19.67 12.59 -1.55
CA THR A 295 -21.05 12.10 -1.44
C THR A 295 -21.89 12.78 -2.54
N VAL A 296 -22.36 12.02 -3.54
CA VAL A 296 -23.27 12.48 -4.59
C VAL A 296 -24.70 12.30 -4.12
#